data_9d29b534c1eaca65f47a1cb57a7b2b4d
#
_entry.id   9d29b534c1eaca65f47a1cb57a7b2b4d
#
_cell.length_a   1.000
_cell.length_b   1.000
_cell.length_c   1.000
_cell.angle_alpha   90.00
_cell.angle_beta   90.00
_cell.angle_gamma   90.00
#
_symmetry.space_group_name_H-M   'P 1'
#
loop_
_entity.id
_entity.type
_entity.pdbx_description
1 polymer ?
#
loop_
_entity_poly.entity_id
_entity_poly.type
_entity_poly.pdbx_seq_one_letter_code
_entity_poly.pdbx_strand_id
1 'polypeptide(L)'
;MISFSLKKSVFIIVLFTLSISSSLASDPGNISSPTAENEVYNPVPSIMHHISDAHEWHLWGEGDKSFSIPLPIILYTEGNFDIFMSSGFNHGHSKIIIDNRTYSIDHHGHISEDSGLSFIDFSITK
;
A
#
# COMPACT_ATOMS: atom_id res chain seq x y z
N MET A 1 -42.18 -13.35 39.63
CA MET A 1 -41.89 -13.08 38.21
C MET A 1 -40.44 -12.68 37.93
N ILE A 2 -39.56 -12.77 38.91
CA ILE A 2 -38.12 -12.36 38.81
C ILE A 2 -37.19 -13.53 38.38
N SER A 3 -37.66 -14.76 38.53
CA SER A 3 -36.84 -15.96 38.30
C SER A 3 -36.48 -16.25 36.83
N PHE A 4 -37.30 -15.83 35.90
CA PHE A 4 -37.08 -16.11 34.45
C PHE A 4 -36.02 -15.20 33.79
N SER A 5 -35.95 -13.97 34.27
CA SER A 5 -34.96 -12.99 33.75
C SER A 5 -33.55 -13.35 34.23
N LEU A 6 -33.40 -13.82 35.45
CA LEU A 6 -32.11 -14.20 36.03
C LEU A 6 -31.49 -15.40 35.31
N LYS A 7 -32.30 -16.41 34.92
CA LYS A 7 -31.82 -17.59 34.17
C LYS A 7 -31.32 -17.24 32.77
N LYS A 8 -31.98 -16.28 32.09
CA LYS A 8 -31.52 -15.76 30.77
C LYS A 8 -30.23 -14.98 30.90
N SER A 9 -30.09 -14.15 31.95
CA SER A 9 -28.88 -13.38 32.17
C SER A 9 -27.68 -14.24 32.49
N VAL A 10 -27.88 -15.29 33.34
CA VAL A 10 -26.82 -16.26 33.65
C VAL A 10 -26.42 -17.05 32.41
N PHE A 11 -27.39 -17.44 31.56
CA PHE A 11 -27.10 -18.14 30.32
C PHE A 11 -26.28 -17.34 29.34
N ILE A 12 -26.55 -16.04 29.20
CA ILE A 12 -25.79 -15.11 28.34
C ILE A 12 -24.37 -14.92 28.87
N ILE A 13 -24.21 -14.80 30.20
CA ILE A 13 -22.88 -14.67 30.82
C ILE A 13 -22.04 -15.94 30.60
N VAL A 14 -22.63 -17.11 30.74
CA VAL A 14 -21.95 -18.40 30.51
C VAL A 14 -21.58 -18.55 29.02
N LEU A 15 -22.44 -18.14 28.11
CA LEU A 15 -22.13 -18.16 26.67
C LEU A 15 -20.99 -17.22 26.32
N PHE A 16 -20.93 -16.05 26.96
CA PHE A 16 -19.88 -15.05 26.73
C PHE A 16 -18.52 -15.49 27.29
N THR A 17 -18.50 -16.19 28.43
CA THR A 17 -17.25 -16.70 29.01
C THR A 17 -16.70 -17.91 28.23
N LEU A 18 -17.54 -18.64 27.52
CA LEU A 18 -17.09 -19.80 26.71
C LEU A 18 -16.42 -19.35 25.40
N SER A 19 -16.64 -18.10 24.97
CA SER A 19 -16.06 -17.54 23.73
C SER A 19 -14.62 -17.06 23.87
N ILE A 20 -14.05 -17.02 25.07
CA ILE A 20 -12.73 -16.44 25.35
C ILE A 20 -11.61 -17.51 25.36
N SER A 21 -11.96 -18.79 25.21
CA SER A 21 -11.00 -19.90 25.36
C SER A 21 -10.36 -20.37 24.06
N SER A 22 -10.35 -19.59 23.00
CA SER A 22 -9.62 -19.93 21.77
C SER A 22 -8.43 -19.01 21.54
N SER A 23 -7.64 -18.78 22.58
CA SER A 23 -6.25 -18.38 22.35
C SER A 23 -5.50 -19.62 21.89
N LEU A 24 -5.50 -19.85 20.59
CA LEU A 24 -4.53 -20.78 20.01
C LEU A 24 -3.14 -20.20 20.28
N ALA A 25 -2.45 -20.84 21.22
CA ALA A 25 -1.02 -20.75 21.25
C ALA A 25 -0.53 -21.20 19.88
N SER A 26 0.08 -20.28 19.14
CA SER A 26 0.83 -20.63 17.94
C SER A 26 1.90 -21.63 18.36
N ASP A 27 1.80 -22.85 17.87
CA ASP A 27 2.83 -23.85 17.98
C ASP A 27 4.12 -23.31 17.34
N PRO A 28 5.22 -23.14 18.09
CA PRO A 28 6.47 -22.67 17.50
C PRO A 28 7.23 -23.79 16.76
N GLY A 29 6.57 -24.84 16.36
CA GLY A 29 7.19 -26.09 15.92
C GLY A 29 6.79 -26.59 14.55
N ASN A 30 6.57 -25.76 13.55
CA ASN A 30 6.66 -26.21 12.17
C ASN A 30 7.17 -25.12 11.23
N ILE A 31 8.43 -24.75 11.43
CA ILE A 31 9.21 -24.15 10.35
C ILE A 31 9.52 -25.32 9.40
N SER A 32 8.60 -25.61 8.49
CA SER A 32 8.93 -26.32 7.27
C SER A 32 9.91 -25.41 6.53
N SER A 33 11.18 -25.57 6.79
CA SER A 33 12.22 -25.03 5.95
C SER A 33 11.96 -25.55 4.54
N PRO A 34 11.63 -24.71 3.56
CA PRO A 34 11.87 -25.09 2.18
C PRO A 34 13.38 -25.24 2.08
N THR A 35 13.83 -26.44 1.77
CA THR A 35 15.18 -26.73 1.30
C THR A 35 15.33 -26.02 -0.03
N ALA A 36 15.72 -24.77 0.00
CA ALA A 36 16.17 -24.00 -1.11
C ALA A 36 17.36 -23.18 -0.62
N GLU A 37 18.46 -23.41 -1.26
CA GLU A 37 19.73 -22.68 -1.26
C GLU A 37 19.77 -21.44 -0.34
N ASN A 38 20.82 -21.34 0.46
CA ASN A 38 21.11 -20.23 1.39
C ASN A 38 21.13 -18.86 0.67
N GLU A 39 20.01 -18.41 0.15
CA GLU A 39 19.83 -17.00 -0.12
C GLU A 39 19.59 -16.32 1.22
N VAL A 40 20.62 -15.68 1.74
CA VAL A 40 20.49 -14.79 2.89
C VAL A 40 19.44 -13.75 2.51
N TYR A 41 18.27 -13.79 3.17
CA TYR A 41 17.24 -12.80 2.97
C TYR A 41 17.84 -11.39 3.08
N ASN A 42 17.81 -10.64 1.99
CA ASN A 42 18.27 -9.26 1.94
C ASN A 42 17.05 -8.33 2.15
N PRO A 43 16.89 -7.71 3.32
CA PRO A 43 15.78 -6.82 3.59
C PRO A 43 15.91 -5.45 2.89
N VAL A 44 17.09 -5.12 2.37
CA VAL A 44 17.38 -3.80 1.81
C VAL A 44 16.41 -3.41 0.68
N PRO A 45 16.09 -4.23 -0.31
CA PRO A 45 15.13 -3.85 -1.34
C PRO A 45 13.75 -3.50 -0.78
N SER A 46 13.26 -4.28 0.19
CA SER A 46 11.97 -4.01 0.85
C SER A 46 11.99 -2.69 1.63
N ILE A 47 13.06 -2.45 2.39
CA ILE A 47 13.22 -1.20 3.15
C ILE A 47 13.29 -0.01 2.18
N MET A 48 14.11 -0.12 1.14
CA MET A 48 14.25 0.95 0.13
C MET A 48 12.92 1.26 -0.56
N HIS A 49 12.14 0.26 -0.90
CA HIS A 49 10.80 0.45 -1.45
C HIS A 49 9.87 1.21 -0.49
N HIS A 50 9.98 0.95 0.81
CA HIS A 50 9.15 1.63 1.80
C HIS A 50 9.57 3.07 2.11
N ILE A 51 10.83 3.41 1.95
CA ILE A 51 11.37 4.75 2.28
C ILE A 51 11.64 5.63 1.06
N SER A 52 11.57 5.10 -0.16
CA SER A 52 11.71 5.91 -1.36
C SER A 52 10.49 6.80 -1.58
N ASP A 53 10.74 8.00 -2.09
CA ASP A 53 9.67 8.91 -2.50
C ASP A 53 8.81 8.23 -3.55
N ALA A 54 7.52 8.16 -3.27
CA ALA A 54 6.56 7.55 -4.18
C ALA A 54 5.33 8.45 -4.32
N HIS A 55 4.77 8.49 -5.52
CA HIS A 55 3.54 9.23 -5.82
C HIS A 55 2.27 8.43 -5.47
N GLU A 56 2.40 7.41 -4.61
CA GLU A 56 1.28 6.67 -4.06
C GLU A 56 1.53 6.30 -2.60
N TRP A 57 0.49 6.31 -1.81
CA TRP A 57 0.55 5.89 -0.42
C TRP A 57 0.05 4.46 -0.30
N HIS A 58 0.97 3.53 -0.27
CA HIS A 58 0.67 2.13 -0.04
C HIS A 58 0.19 1.92 1.40
N LEU A 59 -1.02 1.37 1.58
CA LEU A 59 -1.63 1.15 2.90
C LEU A 59 -1.49 -0.30 3.35
N TRP A 60 -1.82 -1.27 2.49
CA TRP A 60 -1.69 -2.71 2.81
C TRP A 60 -1.74 -3.58 1.55
N GLY A 61 -1.39 -4.86 1.73
CA GLY A 61 -1.41 -5.87 0.68
C GLY A 61 -0.13 -5.91 -0.13
N GLU A 62 -0.01 -6.92 -0.98
CA GLU A 62 1.10 -7.12 -1.91
C GLU A 62 0.59 -7.56 -3.27
N GLY A 63 1.27 -7.18 -4.34
CA GLY A 63 0.91 -7.51 -5.71
C GLY A 63 -0.51 -7.07 -6.07
N ASP A 64 -1.29 -7.95 -6.68
CA ASP A 64 -2.66 -7.66 -7.15
C ASP A 64 -3.67 -7.36 -6.03
N LYS A 65 -3.32 -7.65 -4.77
CA LYS A 65 -4.13 -7.35 -3.59
C LYS A 65 -3.64 -6.12 -2.82
N SER A 66 -2.75 -5.37 -3.42
CA SER A 66 -2.24 -4.12 -2.88
C SER A 66 -3.32 -3.04 -2.91
N PHE A 67 -3.44 -2.30 -1.81
CA PHE A 67 -4.28 -1.11 -1.74
C PHE A 67 -3.41 0.11 -1.50
N SER A 68 -3.40 1.01 -2.48
CA SER A 68 -2.65 2.27 -2.44
C SER A 68 -3.56 3.44 -2.73
N ILE A 69 -3.29 4.58 -2.11
CA ILE A 69 -3.95 5.85 -2.42
C ILE A 69 -3.04 6.61 -3.39
N PRO A 70 -3.51 6.90 -4.62
CA PRO A 70 -2.75 7.73 -5.55
C PRO A 70 -2.64 9.16 -5.03
N LEU A 71 -1.48 9.76 -5.18
CA LEU A 71 -1.22 11.12 -4.76
C LEU A 71 -1.29 12.09 -5.97
N PRO A 72 -1.63 13.35 -5.74
CA PRO A 72 -1.65 14.36 -6.80
C PRO A 72 -0.22 14.69 -7.24
N ILE A 73 -0.05 14.73 -8.55
CA ILE A 73 1.16 15.18 -9.21
C ILE A 73 0.92 16.60 -9.69
N ILE A 74 1.85 17.49 -9.40
CA ILE A 74 1.78 18.92 -9.72
C ILE A 74 3.09 19.31 -10.38
N LEU A 75 3.08 19.49 -11.69
CA LEU A 75 4.26 19.87 -12.47
C LEU A 75 4.08 21.29 -13.01
N TYR A 76 5.15 22.06 -12.95
CA TYR A 76 5.19 23.40 -13.57
C TYR A 76 6.13 23.37 -14.76
N THR A 77 5.57 23.52 -15.96
CA THR A 77 6.27 23.41 -17.23
C THR A 77 5.96 24.63 -18.09
N GLU A 78 6.96 25.38 -18.50
CA GLU A 78 6.83 26.52 -19.43
C GLU A 78 5.75 27.56 -19.06
N GLY A 79 5.57 27.83 -17.77
CA GLY A 79 4.59 28.82 -17.32
C GLY A 79 3.20 28.26 -17.01
N ASN A 80 2.97 26.96 -17.19
CA ASN A 80 1.70 26.28 -16.94
C ASN A 80 1.83 25.24 -15.84
N PHE A 81 0.75 25.04 -15.08
CA PHE A 81 0.63 23.96 -14.13
C PHE A 81 -0.12 22.79 -14.74
N ASP A 82 0.49 21.61 -14.72
CA ASP A 82 -0.13 20.34 -15.07
C ASP A 82 -0.43 19.57 -13.79
N ILE A 83 -1.72 19.33 -13.51
CA ILE A 83 -2.18 18.68 -12.27
C ILE A 83 -2.98 17.45 -12.63
N PHE A 84 -2.54 16.30 -12.12
CA PHE A 84 -3.20 15.02 -12.36
C PHE A 84 -2.91 14.03 -11.23
N MET A 85 -3.60 12.89 -11.22
CA MET A 85 -3.38 11.86 -10.20
C MET A 85 -2.37 10.82 -10.68
N SER A 86 -1.52 10.35 -9.79
CA SER A 86 -0.51 9.33 -10.09
C SER A 86 -1.09 8.03 -10.64
N SER A 87 -2.36 7.71 -10.32
CA SER A 87 -3.06 6.55 -10.86
C SER A 87 -3.14 6.54 -12.40
N GLY A 88 -3.03 7.71 -13.04
CA GLY A 88 -3.01 7.81 -14.50
C GLY A 88 -1.80 7.12 -15.13
N PHE A 89 -0.72 6.97 -14.41
CA PHE A 89 0.46 6.23 -14.90
C PHE A 89 0.28 4.71 -14.86
N ASN A 90 -0.76 4.17 -14.20
CA ASN A 90 -1.00 2.74 -14.08
C ASN A 90 0.27 1.96 -13.70
N HIS A 91 0.89 2.35 -12.58
CA HIS A 91 2.16 1.78 -12.08
C HIS A 91 3.34 1.83 -13.10
N GLY A 92 3.38 2.88 -13.91
CA GLY A 92 4.41 3.07 -14.93
C GLY A 92 4.13 2.39 -16.28
N HIS A 93 2.97 1.72 -16.42
CA HIS A 93 2.58 1.08 -17.68
C HIS A 93 1.91 2.03 -18.67
N SER A 94 1.55 3.23 -18.23
CA SER A 94 0.86 4.23 -19.06
C SER A 94 1.57 5.57 -19.00
N LYS A 95 1.42 6.34 -20.06
CA LYS A 95 1.87 7.72 -20.13
C LYS A 95 0.67 8.66 -20.03
N ILE A 96 0.91 9.85 -19.50
CA ILE A 96 -0.11 10.89 -19.37
C ILE A 96 0.19 11.98 -20.37
N ILE A 97 -0.81 12.34 -21.17
CA ILE A 97 -0.69 13.41 -22.17
C ILE A 97 -1.56 14.57 -21.74
N ILE A 98 -0.94 15.73 -21.57
CA ILE A 98 -1.63 16.99 -21.25
C ILE A 98 -1.17 18.05 -22.26
N ASP A 99 -2.12 18.59 -22.99
CA ASP A 99 -1.93 19.52 -24.11
C ASP A 99 -0.86 19.07 -25.08
N ASN A 100 0.20 19.03 -25.16
CA ASN A 100 1.19 18.47 -26.10
C ASN A 100 2.41 17.90 -25.35
N ARG A 101 2.31 17.76 -24.03
CA ARG A 101 3.36 17.21 -23.18
C ARG A 101 3.02 15.80 -22.79
N THR A 102 3.99 14.91 -22.84
CA THR A 102 3.82 13.49 -22.52
C THR A 102 4.70 13.14 -21.32
N TYR A 103 4.07 12.79 -20.22
CA TYR A 103 4.75 12.41 -18.98
C TYR A 103 4.77 10.89 -18.80
N SER A 104 5.89 10.39 -18.33
CA SER A 104 6.08 8.99 -17.91
C SER A 104 6.71 8.93 -16.52
N ILE A 105 6.52 7.81 -15.83
CA ILE A 105 7.10 7.55 -14.52
C ILE A 105 7.94 6.27 -14.58
N ASP A 106 9.10 6.26 -13.98
CA ASP A 106 9.94 5.07 -13.90
C ASP A 106 9.65 4.22 -12.65
N HIS A 107 10.35 3.09 -12.50
CA HIS A 107 10.20 2.16 -11.36
C HIS A 107 10.67 2.75 -10.02
N HIS A 108 11.39 3.88 -10.06
CA HIS A 108 11.86 4.60 -8.88
C HIS A 108 10.94 5.76 -8.51
N GLY A 109 9.86 5.97 -9.27
CA GLY A 109 8.93 7.08 -9.05
C GLY A 109 9.37 8.39 -9.69
N HIS A 110 10.44 8.42 -10.48
CA HIS A 110 10.86 9.64 -11.16
C HIS A 110 10.01 9.93 -12.38
N ILE A 111 9.52 11.16 -12.45
CA ILE A 111 8.75 11.64 -13.60
C ILE A 111 9.68 12.20 -14.65
N SER A 112 9.42 11.89 -15.89
CA SER A 112 10.11 12.43 -17.05
C SER A 112 9.12 12.91 -18.09
N GLU A 113 9.52 13.92 -18.87
CA GLU A 113 8.77 14.42 -20.01
C GLU A 113 9.49 14.00 -21.30
N ASP A 114 8.73 13.41 -22.24
CA ASP A 114 9.30 12.70 -23.40
C ASP A 114 10.04 13.63 -24.40
N SER A 115 9.68 14.90 -24.49
CA SER A 115 10.35 15.86 -25.40
C SER A 115 11.61 16.47 -24.78
N GLY A 116 11.88 16.19 -23.50
CA GLY A 116 13.00 16.73 -22.77
C GLY A 116 12.80 18.16 -22.25
N LEU A 117 11.57 18.62 -22.16
CA LEU A 117 11.24 19.87 -21.51
C LEU A 117 11.56 19.79 -20.02
N SER A 118 12.17 20.85 -19.50
CA SER A 118 12.41 20.97 -18.07
C SER A 118 11.13 21.37 -17.35
N PHE A 119 10.85 20.73 -16.24
CA PHE A 119 9.75 21.08 -15.34
C PHE A 119 10.23 21.18 -13.90
N ILE A 120 9.43 21.84 -13.06
CA ILE A 120 9.62 21.85 -11.61
C ILE A 120 8.52 20.98 -11.01
N ASP A 121 8.91 20.01 -10.21
CA ASP A 121 8.00 19.09 -9.56
C ASP A 121 7.61 19.62 -8.17
N PHE A 122 6.32 19.87 -7.97
CA PHE A 122 5.70 20.25 -6.70
C PHE A 122 4.78 19.14 -6.18
N SER A 123 4.92 17.93 -6.71
CA SER A 123 4.04 16.82 -6.36
C SER A 123 4.13 16.46 -4.88
N ILE A 124 3.04 15.89 -4.38
CA ILE A 124 3.01 15.30 -3.05
C ILE A 124 3.59 13.88 -3.14
N THR A 125 4.63 13.62 -2.38
CA THR A 125 5.20 12.28 -2.17
C THR A 125 4.98 11.83 -0.73
N LYS A 126 5.12 10.53 -0.47
CA LYS A 126 5.05 10.00 0.90
C LYS A 126 6.38 10.17 1.61
#